data_687f543bc5fe5e914598c871bf562545
#
_entry.id   687f543bc5fe5e914598c871bf562545
#
_cell.length_a   1.000
_cell.length_b   1.000
_cell.length_c   1.000
_cell.angle_alpha   90.00
_cell.angle_beta   90.00
_cell.angle_gamma   90.00
#
_symmetry.space_group_name_H-M   'P 1'
#
loop_
_entity.id
_entity.type
_entity.pdbx_description
1 polymer ?
#
loop_
_entity_poly.entity_id
_entity_poly.type
_entity_poly.pdbx_seq_one_letter_code
_entity_poly.pdbx_strand_id
1 'polypeptide(L)'
;MIIRSAYLEGTVAAADRPAFDAHMRGPVMAAIATYPGLRDVRLRELARGEEGAPAVYMVFDLYFDSLADMDAALASATRQAVRATIQMGMRAFQGRVYHLVFSESASTAAP
;
A
#
# COMPACT_ATOMS: atom_id res chain seq x y z
N MET A 1 -9.35 14.01 4.75
CA MET A 1 -8.55 12.77 4.93
C MET A 1 -7.49 12.71 3.85
N ILE A 2 -6.28 12.46 4.24
CA ILE A 2 -5.17 12.25 3.32
C ILE A 2 -4.95 10.76 3.14
N ILE A 3 -4.75 10.34 1.89
CA ILE A 3 -4.53 8.93 1.55
C ILE A 3 -3.21 8.82 0.80
N ARG A 4 -2.24 8.13 1.40
CA ARG A 4 -0.99 7.79 0.71
C ARG A 4 -1.15 6.40 0.10
N SER A 5 -1.16 6.35 -1.22
CA SER A 5 -1.36 5.09 -1.95
C SER A 5 -0.04 4.61 -2.55
N ALA A 6 0.37 3.40 -2.18
CA ALA A 6 1.55 2.73 -2.73
C ALA A 6 1.09 1.76 -3.80
N TYR A 7 1.45 2.04 -5.06
CA TYR A 7 1.09 1.23 -6.21
C TYR A 7 2.22 0.25 -6.54
N LEU A 8 1.89 -1.03 -6.55
CA LEU A 8 2.80 -2.07 -7.01
C LEU A 8 2.44 -2.37 -8.48
N GLU A 9 3.14 -1.71 -9.39
CA GLU A 9 2.91 -1.89 -10.83
C GLU A 9 3.88 -2.93 -11.37
N GLY A 10 3.38 -4.09 -11.70
CA GLY A 10 4.21 -5.19 -12.15
C GLY A 10 3.54 -6.54 -12.00
N THR A 11 4.37 -7.57 -11.86
CA THR A 11 3.91 -8.95 -11.85
C THR A 11 4.62 -9.78 -10.78
N VAL A 12 3.96 -10.86 -10.39
CA VAL A 12 4.53 -11.93 -9.54
C VAL A 12 4.31 -13.24 -10.28
N ALA A 13 5.36 -14.05 -10.40
CA ALA A 13 5.24 -15.37 -11.04
C ALA A 13 4.20 -16.22 -10.31
N ALA A 14 3.42 -17.01 -11.07
CA ALA A 14 2.31 -17.79 -10.51
C ALA A 14 2.72 -18.64 -9.31
N ALA A 15 3.90 -19.27 -9.35
CA ALA A 15 4.40 -20.10 -8.25
C ALA A 15 4.69 -19.31 -6.97
N ASP A 16 5.01 -18.02 -7.09
CA ASP A 16 5.39 -17.16 -5.96
C ASP A 16 4.20 -16.39 -5.37
N ARG A 17 3.07 -16.34 -6.08
CA ARG A 17 1.91 -15.54 -5.66
C ARG A 17 1.37 -15.92 -4.28
N PRO A 18 1.19 -17.20 -3.94
CA PRO A 18 0.63 -17.53 -2.62
C PRO A 18 1.45 -16.96 -1.47
N ALA A 19 2.79 -17.11 -1.52
CA ALA A 19 3.67 -16.61 -0.47
C ALA A 19 3.76 -15.08 -0.48
N PHE A 20 3.84 -14.48 -1.67
CA PHE A 20 3.88 -13.02 -1.82
C PHE A 20 2.61 -12.39 -1.26
N ASP A 21 1.45 -12.88 -1.68
CA ASP A 21 0.15 -12.34 -1.25
C ASP A 21 -0.04 -12.49 0.25
N ALA A 22 0.31 -13.64 0.81
CA ALA A 22 0.21 -13.88 2.25
C ALA A 22 1.11 -12.93 3.05
N HIS A 23 2.32 -12.65 2.56
CA HIS A 23 3.24 -11.71 3.20
C HIS A 23 2.69 -10.29 3.19
N MET A 24 2.12 -9.85 2.06
CA MET A 24 1.53 -8.52 1.93
C MET A 24 0.26 -8.36 2.76
N ARG A 25 -0.60 -9.38 2.78
CA ARG A 25 -1.87 -9.37 3.55
C ARG A 25 -1.66 -9.43 5.06
N GLY A 26 -0.63 -10.10 5.52
CA GLY A 26 -0.36 -10.33 6.93
C GLY A 26 0.75 -9.44 7.49
N PRO A 27 2.02 -9.87 7.42
CA PRO A 27 3.14 -9.15 8.03
C PRO A 27 3.26 -7.68 7.60
N VAL A 28 3.09 -7.37 6.31
CA VAL A 28 3.23 -6.01 5.81
C VAL A 28 2.10 -5.12 6.32
N MET A 29 0.86 -5.58 6.28
CA MET A 29 -0.28 -4.84 6.83
C MET A 29 -0.10 -4.56 8.32
N ALA A 30 0.34 -5.57 9.08
CA ALA A 30 0.59 -5.43 10.51
C ALA A 30 1.70 -4.42 10.80
N ALA A 31 2.77 -4.43 10.03
CA ALA A 31 3.88 -3.49 10.17
C ALA A 31 3.41 -2.05 9.87
N ILE A 32 2.69 -1.84 8.78
CA ILE A 32 2.16 -0.53 8.40
C ILE A 32 1.23 0.02 9.49
N ALA A 33 0.43 -0.83 10.10
CA ALA A 33 -0.50 -0.43 11.14
C ALA A 33 0.19 0.17 12.38
N THR A 34 1.50 0.01 12.52
CA THR A 34 2.27 0.57 13.63
C THR A 34 2.73 2.01 13.40
N TYR A 35 2.51 2.60 12.22
CA TYR A 35 2.86 4.00 12.00
C TYR A 35 2.14 4.92 12.97
N PRO A 36 2.85 5.86 13.62
CA PRO A 36 2.20 6.85 14.49
C PRO A 36 1.29 7.75 13.64
N GLY A 37 0.10 8.06 14.17
CA GLY A 37 -0.87 8.93 13.51
C GLY A 37 -1.64 8.29 12.35
N LEU A 38 -1.36 7.06 12.00
CA LEU A 38 -2.14 6.34 10.99
C LEU A 38 -3.55 6.08 11.51
N ARG A 39 -4.56 6.38 10.68
CA ARG A 39 -5.97 6.17 11.04
C ARG A 39 -6.50 4.83 10.54
N ASP A 40 -6.04 4.42 9.36
CA ASP A 40 -6.46 3.16 8.74
C ASP A 40 -5.46 2.76 7.67
N VAL A 41 -5.38 1.48 7.38
CA VAL A 41 -4.64 0.94 6.23
C VAL A 41 -5.51 -0.08 5.53
N ARG A 42 -5.58 0.02 4.21
CA ARG A 42 -6.36 -0.90 3.38
C ARG A 42 -5.51 -1.41 2.24
N LEU A 43 -5.66 -2.69 1.95
CA LEU A 43 -5.02 -3.33 0.81
C LEU A 43 -6.06 -3.59 -0.26
N ARG A 44 -5.81 -3.06 -1.46
CA ARG A 44 -6.62 -3.34 -2.64
C ARG A 44 -5.83 -4.24 -3.57
N GLU A 45 -6.39 -5.39 -3.89
CA GLU A 45 -5.81 -6.33 -4.84
C GLU A 45 -6.58 -6.21 -6.17
N LEU A 46 -5.85 -6.26 -7.28
CA LEU A 46 -6.47 -6.13 -8.59
C LEU A 46 -7.43 -7.30 -8.83
N ALA A 47 -8.70 -7.00 -9.08
CA ALA A 47 -9.68 -7.98 -9.48
C ALA A 47 -9.62 -8.20 -11.00
N ARG A 48 -9.56 -7.10 -11.76
CA ARG A 48 -9.52 -7.12 -13.23
C ARG A 48 -9.04 -5.78 -13.76
N GLY A 49 -8.09 -5.80 -14.69
CA GLY A 49 -7.71 -4.61 -15.44
C GLY A 49 -8.63 -4.44 -16.65
N GLU A 50 -9.03 -3.21 -16.94
CA GLU A 50 -9.76 -2.87 -18.15
C GLU A 50 -8.76 -2.53 -19.26
N GLU A 51 -9.23 -2.49 -20.51
CA GLU A 51 -8.38 -2.20 -21.65
C GLU A 51 -7.62 -0.89 -21.49
N GLY A 52 -6.31 -0.91 -21.73
CA GLY A 52 -5.45 0.26 -21.60
C GLY A 52 -4.97 0.55 -20.17
N ALA A 53 -5.44 -0.19 -19.17
CA ALA A 53 -5.00 0.01 -17.79
C ALA A 53 -3.57 -0.47 -17.56
N PRO A 54 -2.81 0.20 -16.67
CA PRO A 54 -1.50 -0.31 -16.26
C PRO A 54 -1.63 -1.61 -15.47
N ALA A 55 -0.57 -2.42 -15.48
CA ALA A 55 -0.53 -3.69 -14.75
C ALA A 55 -0.26 -3.44 -13.27
N VAL A 56 -1.26 -3.02 -12.53
CA VAL A 56 -1.17 -2.82 -11.07
C VAL A 56 -1.53 -4.12 -10.37
N TYR A 57 -0.61 -4.64 -9.56
CA TYR A 57 -0.82 -5.90 -8.85
C TYR A 57 -1.64 -5.69 -7.58
N MET A 58 -1.23 -4.71 -6.76
CA MET A 58 -1.96 -4.32 -5.55
C MET A 58 -1.62 -2.89 -5.15
N VAL A 59 -2.44 -2.31 -4.28
CA VAL A 59 -2.29 -0.96 -3.77
C VAL A 59 -2.50 -0.95 -2.26
N PHE A 60 -1.55 -0.35 -1.53
CA PHE A 60 -1.72 -0.08 -0.10
C PHE A 60 -2.17 1.36 0.08
N ASP A 61 -3.30 1.56 0.74
CA ASP A 61 -3.82 2.89 1.06
C ASP A 61 -3.64 3.17 2.55
N LEU A 62 -2.85 4.19 2.88
CA LEU A 62 -2.61 4.65 4.24
C LEU A 62 -3.38 5.95 4.48
N TYR A 63 -4.20 5.96 5.52
CA TYR A 63 -5.11 7.07 5.83
C TYR A 63 -4.58 7.90 7.00
N PHE A 64 -4.45 9.21 6.79
CA PHE A 64 -4.01 10.18 7.80
C PHE A 64 -4.96 11.36 7.86
N ASP A 65 -5.05 12.02 9.02
CA ASP A 65 -5.89 13.22 9.18
C ASP A 65 -5.36 14.40 8.38
N SER A 66 -4.03 14.51 8.22
CA SER A 66 -3.39 15.65 7.58
C SER A 66 -2.07 15.25 6.91
N LEU A 67 -1.56 16.10 6.02
CA LEU A 67 -0.23 15.95 5.44
C LEU A 67 0.85 15.98 6.53
N ALA A 68 0.69 16.82 7.54
CA ALA A 68 1.65 16.91 8.64
C ALA A 68 1.75 15.58 9.41
N ASP A 69 0.62 14.94 9.67
CA ASP A 69 0.60 13.63 10.33
C ASP A 69 1.25 12.55 9.48
N MET A 70 0.98 12.56 8.19
CA MET A 70 1.61 11.64 7.24
C MET A 70 3.14 11.84 7.23
N ASP A 71 3.60 13.07 7.09
CA ASP A 71 5.02 13.38 7.04
C ASP A 71 5.72 12.99 8.34
N ALA A 72 5.08 13.22 9.49
CA ALA A 72 5.61 12.81 10.78
C ALA A 72 5.75 11.29 10.90
N ALA A 73 4.75 10.55 10.43
CA ALA A 73 4.79 9.08 10.40
C ALA A 73 5.95 8.57 9.53
N LEU A 74 6.11 9.13 8.33
CA LEU A 74 7.16 8.72 7.40
C LEU A 74 8.56 9.12 7.87
N ALA A 75 8.68 10.14 8.71
CA ALA A 75 9.93 10.57 9.33
C ALA A 75 10.24 9.81 10.62
N SER A 76 9.32 9.01 11.14
CA SER A 76 9.51 8.27 12.38
C SER A 76 10.44 7.06 12.21
N ALA A 77 10.99 6.59 13.34
CA ALA A 77 11.83 5.39 13.35
C ALA A 77 11.07 4.14 12.88
N THR A 78 9.75 4.11 13.01
CA THR A 78 8.87 3.03 12.56
C THR A 78 9.05 2.73 11.08
N ARG A 79 9.36 3.74 10.26
CA ARG A 79 9.51 3.56 8.81
C ARG A 79 10.56 2.52 8.44
N GLN A 80 11.68 2.46 9.17
CA GLN A 80 12.73 1.47 8.87
C GLN A 80 12.23 0.05 9.07
N ALA A 81 11.50 -0.21 10.14
CA ALA A 81 10.93 -1.52 10.42
C ALA A 81 9.89 -1.92 9.36
N VAL A 82 9.04 -0.96 8.95
CA VAL A 82 8.06 -1.18 7.88
C VAL A 82 8.75 -1.54 6.57
N ARG A 83 9.75 -0.76 6.16
CA ARG A 83 10.50 -1.00 4.93
C ARG A 83 11.20 -2.36 4.95
N ALA A 84 11.80 -2.73 6.07
CA ALA A 84 12.45 -4.03 6.22
C ALA A 84 11.45 -5.18 6.04
N THR A 85 10.28 -5.08 6.63
CA THR A 85 9.22 -6.08 6.48
C THR A 85 8.75 -6.20 5.03
N ILE A 86 8.57 -5.06 4.34
CA ILE A 86 8.21 -5.05 2.91
C ILE A 86 9.28 -5.75 2.08
N GLN A 87 10.55 -5.40 2.30
CA GLN A 87 11.67 -5.93 1.52
C GLN A 87 11.82 -7.45 1.62
N MET A 88 11.41 -8.03 2.74
CA MET A 88 11.46 -9.49 2.91
C MET A 88 10.67 -10.26 1.84
N GLY A 89 9.64 -9.66 1.26
CA GLY A 89 8.82 -10.30 0.23
C GLY A 89 9.04 -9.77 -1.18
N MET A 90 9.75 -8.66 -1.36
CA MET A 90 9.80 -7.96 -2.66
C MET A 90 10.65 -8.66 -3.73
N ARG A 91 11.45 -9.65 -3.37
CA ARG A 91 12.27 -10.39 -4.35
C ARG A 91 11.43 -11.04 -5.44
N ALA A 92 10.22 -11.49 -5.10
CA ALA A 92 9.31 -12.14 -6.04
C ALA A 92 8.57 -11.15 -6.95
N PHE A 93 8.62 -9.86 -6.64
CA PHE A 93 7.91 -8.84 -7.42
C PHE A 93 8.81 -8.28 -8.52
N GLN A 94 8.28 -8.25 -9.75
CA GLN A 94 8.95 -7.67 -10.92
C GLN A 94 8.17 -6.45 -11.40
N GLY A 95 8.75 -5.28 -11.23
CA GLY A 95 8.11 -4.03 -11.60
C GLY A 95 8.62 -2.87 -10.78
N ARG A 96 7.76 -1.89 -10.56
CA ARG A 96 8.10 -0.69 -9.79
C ARG A 96 7.04 -0.40 -8.73
N VAL A 97 7.46 0.30 -7.69
CA VAL A 97 6.56 0.84 -6.68
C VAL A 97 6.61 2.35 -6.76
N TYR A 98 5.45 2.99 -6.79
CA TYR A 98 5.37 4.44 -6.71
C TYR A 98 4.26 4.84 -5.74
N HIS A 99 4.36 6.07 -5.23
CA HIS A 99 3.44 6.58 -4.22
C HIS A 99 2.75 7.83 -4.75
N LEU A 100 1.43 7.88 -4.55
CA LEU A 100 0.64 9.07 -4.79
C LEU A 100 -0.06 9.46 -3.50
N VAL A 101 -0.20 10.75 -3.26
CA VAL A 101 -0.89 11.26 -2.08
C VAL A 101 -2.13 12.00 -2.55
N PHE A 102 -3.28 11.53 -2.07
CA PHE A 102 -4.58 12.09 -2.43
C PHE A 102 -5.22 12.79 -1.24
N SER A 103 -5.98 13.83 -1.54
CA SER A 103 -6.90 14.43 -0.58
C SER A 103 -8.31 13.99 -0.96
N GLU A 104 -9.00 13.31 -0.04
CA GLU A 104 -10.40 12.93 -0.26
C GLU A 104 -11.28 14.18 -0.10
N SER A 105 -11.92 14.60 -1.17
CA SER A 105 -12.61 15.88 -1.21
C SER A 105 -14.14 15.77 -1.12
N ALA A 106 -14.71 14.65 -1.49
CA ALA A 106 -16.14 14.45 -1.51
C ALA A 106 -16.52 12.99 -1.36
N SER A 107 -17.69 12.75 -0.75
CA SER A 107 -18.26 11.43 -0.62
C SER A 107 -19.78 11.54 -0.64
N THR A 108 -20.42 10.69 -1.41
CA THR A 108 -21.88 10.62 -1.48
C THR A 108 -22.30 9.15 -1.49
N ALA A 109 -23.16 8.78 -0.54
CA ALA A 109 -23.67 7.42 -0.51
C ALA A 109 -24.60 7.17 -1.71
N ALA A 110 -24.49 6.00 -2.33
CA ALA A 110 -25.42 5.59 -3.37
C ALA A 110 -26.79 5.26 -2.76
N PRO A 111 -27.90 5.59 -3.45
CA PRO A 111 -29.24 5.26 -2.98
C PRO A 111 -29.50 3.76 -2.95
#